data_3da016b365874096bbc03336a8331dce
#
_entry.id   3da016b365874096bbc03336a8331dce
#
_cell.length_a   1.000
_cell.length_b   1.000
_cell.length_c   1.000
_cell.angle_alpha   90.00
_cell.angle_beta   90.00
_cell.angle_gamma   90.00
#
_symmetry.space_group_name_H-M   'P 1'
#
loop_
_entity.id
_entity.type
_entity.pdbx_description
1 polymer ?
#
loop_
_entity_poly.entity_id
_entity_poly.type
_entity_poly.pdbx_seq_one_letter_code
_entity_poly.pdbx_strand_id
1 'polypeptide(L)'
;MTKRISKPARLIGKGMPRVDADGKVRGTTRYLNDIGFKGILHGALVRSPVPRGILKAIVPDPAFDWTGITLATAKDIPGINVVHMHDRTMPLLAEIGGEIRYRGEPVAVVAAKTPELAAEAAKRVRLDVEVLPPLLSLQEAVAVFKAAPERFDSMKDQDIVKGNLAQGFAEADDVLEAEYWAG
;
A
#
# COMPACT_ATOMS: atom_id res chain seq x y z
N MET A 1 20.17 -52.20 -2.11
CA MET A 1 19.87 -51.76 -0.74
C MET A 1 18.68 -50.76 -0.76
N THR A 2 17.50 -51.26 -0.45
CA THR A 2 16.25 -50.44 -0.50
C THR A 2 16.15 -49.64 0.76
N LYS A 3 16.25 -48.32 0.69
CA LYS A 3 16.09 -47.39 1.80
C LYS A 3 14.66 -47.51 2.32
N ARG A 4 14.46 -48.03 3.55
CA ARG A 4 13.16 -48.05 4.23
C ARG A 4 12.71 -46.58 4.39
N ILE A 5 11.64 -46.22 3.72
CA ILE A 5 10.93 -44.98 3.95
C ILE A 5 10.27 -45.14 5.34
N SER A 6 10.77 -44.44 6.35
CA SER A 6 10.18 -44.37 7.65
C SER A 6 8.76 -43.80 7.54
N LYS A 7 7.78 -44.41 8.20
CA LYS A 7 6.41 -43.88 8.29
C LYS A 7 6.48 -42.43 8.80
N PRO A 8 5.79 -41.49 8.17
CA PRO A 8 5.75 -40.12 8.66
C PRO A 8 5.30 -40.10 10.10
N ALA A 9 6.06 -39.48 10.98
CA ALA A 9 5.69 -39.31 12.39
C ALA A 9 4.32 -38.62 12.47
N ARG A 10 3.38 -39.16 13.24
CA ARG A 10 2.10 -38.48 13.49
C ARG A 10 2.38 -37.18 14.25
N LEU A 11 2.17 -36.04 13.56
CA LEU A 11 2.35 -34.70 14.14
C LEU A 11 1.10 -34.16 14.83
N ILE A 12 -0.06 -34.73 14.48
CA ILE A 12 -1.37 -34.38 15.09
C ILE A 12 -1.39 -34.76 16.57
N GLY A 13 -1.71 -33.78 17.42
CA GLY A 13 -1.76 -33.95 18.88
C GLY A 13 -0.40 -33.82 19.58
N LYS A 14 0.67 -33.44 18.87
CA LYS A 14 1.97 -33.15 19.46
C LYS A 14 2.26 -31.67 19.34
N GLY A 15 2.66 -31.01 20.45
CA GLY A 15 3.20 -29.67 20.46
C GLY A 15 4.55 -29.65 19.75
N MET A 16 4.59 -29.09 18.55
CA MET A 16 5.86 -28.89 17.83
C MET A 16 6.39 -27.51 18.13
N PRO A 17 7.66 -27.38 18.57
CA PRO A 17 8.27 -26.07 18.73
C PRO A 17 8.34 -25.39 17.35
N ARG A 18 8.07 -24.10 17.36
CA ARG A 18 8.20 -23.26 16.14
C ARG A 18 9.67 -23.23 15.73
N VAL A 19 9.96 -23.55 14.45
CA VAL A 19 11.32 -23.71 13.92
C VAL A 19 12.19 -22.44 14.08
N ASP A 20 11.57 -21.27 13.96
CA ASP A 20 12.24 -19.96 14.02
C ASP A 20 12.13 -19.26 15.40
N ALA A 21 11.56 -19.94 16.41
CA ALA A 21 11.29 -19.32 17.71
C ALA A 21 12.57 -18.98 18.48
N ASP A 22 13.54 -19.89 18.51
CA ASP A 22 14.79 -19.70 19.26
C ASP A 22 15.57 -18.48 18.77
N GLY A 23 15.75 -18.37 17.45
CA GLY A 23 16.44 -17.22 16.85
C GLY A 23 15.74 -15.90 17.12
N LYS A 24 14.38 -15.89 17.08
CA LYS A 24 13.59 -14.68 17.37
C LYS A 24 13.68 -14.25 18.82
N VAL A 25 13.56 -15.19 19.76
CA VAL A 25 13.65 -14.92 21.21
C VAL A 25 15.03 -14.42 21.58
N ARG A 26 16.09 -14.96 20.97
CA ARG A 26 17.48 -14.54 21.20
C ARG A 26 17.88 -13.28 20.43
N GLY A 27 17.06 -12.76 19.53
CA GLY A 27 17.40 -11.62 18.69
C GLY A 27 18.45 -11.92 17.63
N THR A 28 18.70 -13.19 17.29
CA THR A 28 19.70 -13.62 16.31
C THR A 28 19.10 -13.81 14.89
N THR A 29 17.79 -13.81 14.78
CA THR A 29 17.10 -13.87 13.47
C THR A 29 17.38 -12.58 12.71
N ARG A 30 17.92 -12.73 11.50
CA ARG A 30 18.16 -11.59 10.59
C ARG A 30 16.95 -11.38 9.70
N TYR A 31 16.46 -10.16 9.66
CA TYR A 31 15.43 -9.69 8.75
C TYR A 31 16.05 -8.96 7.56
N LEU A 32 15.25 -8.66 6.56
CA LEU A 32 15.74 -7.99 5.34
C LEU A 32 16.48 -6.68 5.64
N ASN A 33 16.00 -5.90 6.61
CA ASN A 33 16.63 -4.65 7.03
C ASN A 33 17.99 -4.82 7.74
N ASP A 34 18.30 -6.02 8.21
CA ASP A 34 19.59 -6.33 8.87
C ASP A 34 20.66 -6.80 7.88
N ILE A 35 20.29 -6.88 6.59
CA ILE A 35 21.17 -7.35 5.52
C ILE A 35 21.78 -6.14 4.81
N GLY A 36 23.06 -5.90 5.03
CA GLY A 36 23.82 -4.87 4.34
C GLY A 36 24.57 -5.42 3.12
N PHE A 37 24.58 -4.68 2.03
CA PHE A 37 25.37 -4.96 0.84
C PHE A 37 26.35 -3.80 0.58
N LYS A 38 27.53 -4.13 0.05
CA LYS A 38 28.50 -3.09 -0.36
C LYS A 38 27.93 -2.26 -1.50
N GLY A 39 27.92 -0.94 -1.32
CA GLY A 39 27.42 -0.01 -2.35
C GLY A 39 25.90 0.11 -2.40
N ILE A 40 25.17 -0.36 -1.39
CA ILE A 40 23.72 -0.14 -1.29
C ILE A 40 23.41 1.36 -1.25
N LEU A 41 22.35 1.74 -1.93
CA LEU A 41 21.74 3.06 -1.80
C LEU A 41 20.52 2.98 -0.87
N HIS A 42 20.29 4.06 -0.15
CA HIS A 42 19.15 4.21 0.74
C HIS A 42 18.08 5.07 0.08
N GLY A 43 16.84 4.57 0.08
CA GLY A 43 15.71 5.24 -0.53
C GLY A 43 14.88 6.05 0.46
N ALA A 44 14.39 7.22 0.05
CA ALA A 44 13.37 7.99 0.75
C ALA A 44 12.26 8.38 -0.24
N LEU A 45 11.00 8.35 0.24
CA LEU A 45 9.84 8.70 -0.58
C LEU A 45 9.50 10.18 -0.43
N VAL A 46 9.28 10.84 -1.57
CA VAL A 46 8.59 12.12 -1.63
C VAL A 46 7.10 11.83 -1.68
N ARG A 47 6.36 12.36 -0.70
CA ARG A 47 4.94 12.05 -0.52
C ARG A 47 4.08 13.29 -0.64
N SER A 48 2.85 13.13 -1.12
CA SER A 48 1.88 14.21 -1.21
C SER A 48 1.57 14.81 0.17
N PRO A 49 1.62 16.15 0.30
CA PRO A 49 1.19 16.85 1.51
C PRO A 49 -0.33 17.03 1.58
N VAL A 50 -1.05 16.83 0.48
CA VAL A 50 -2.49 17.07 0.37
C VAL A 50 -3.26 15.77 0.21
N PRO A 51 -4.53 15.72 0.68
CA PRO A 51 -5.36 14.52 0.59
C PRO A 51 -5.94 14.28 -0.81
N ARG A 52 -6.10 15.33 -1.63
CA ARG A 52 -6.60 15.24 -2.99
C ARG A 52 -6.12 16.40 -3.85
N GLY A 53 -5.76 16.15 -5.10
CA GLY A 53 -5.35 17.20 -6.03
C GLY A 53 -4.80 16.65 -7.33
N ILE A 54 -4.48 17.55 -8.26
CA ILE A 54 -3.80 17.20 -9.51
C ILE A 54 -2.32 17.58 -9.39
N LEU A 55 -1.45 16.62 -9.54
CA LEU A 55 0.01 16.85 -9.52
C LEU A 55 0.43 17.59 -10.78
N LYS A 56 0.87 18.85 -10.65
CA LYS A 56 1.31 19.67 -11.78
C LYS A 56 2.81 19.56 -12.05
N ALA A 57 3.63 19.55 -10.98
CA ALA A 57 5.07 19.44 -11.12
C ALA A 57 5.75 18.83 -9.90
N ILE A 58 6.92 18.24 -10.13
CA ILE A 58 7.88 17.78 -9.12
C ILE A 58 9.12 18.65 -9.29
N VAL A 59 9.43 19.49 -8.30
CA VAL A 59 10.44 20.55 -8.41
C VAL A 59 11.53 20.31 -7.36
N PRO A 60 12.70 19.76 -7.77
CA PRO A 60 13.86 19.70 -6.90
C PRO A 60 14.35 21.11 -6.56
N ASP A 61 14.80 21.33 -5.33
CA ASP A 61 15.40 22.58 -4.89
C ASP A 61 16.72 22.80 -5.64
N PRO A 62 16.85 23.84 -6.49
CA PRO A 62 18.07 24.09 -7.25
C PRO A 62 19.25 24.55 -6.38
N ALA A 63 19.01 24.98 -5.14
CA ALA A 63 20.06 25.38 -4.19
C ALA A 63 20.65 24.20 -3.40
N PHE A 64 20.03 23.01 -3.50
CA PHE A 64 20.52 21.81 -2.85
C PHE A 64 21.52 21.06 -3.73
N ASP A 65 22.60 20.54 -3.13
CA ASP A 65 23.59 19.73 -3.84
C ASP A 65 23.06 18.32 -4.12
N TRP A 66 22.70 18.05 -5.35
CA TRP A 66 22.20 16.77 -5.85
C TRP A 66 23.29 15.80 -6.29
N THR A 67 24.59 16.12 -6.05
CA THR A 67 25.69 15.25 -6.48
C THR A 67 25.63 13.87 -5.80
N GLY A 68 25.56 12.82 -6.61
CA GLY A 68 25.46 11.43 -6.13
C GLY A 68 24.10 11.06 -5.55
N ILE A 69 23.06 11.85 -5.81
CA ILE A 69 21.69 11.62 -5.42
C ILE A 69 20.85 11.39 -6.69
N THR A 70 20.03 10.36 -6.67
CA THR A 70 19.10 10.07 -7.77
C THR A 70 17.68 10.41 -7.35
N LEU A 71 16.96 11.17 -8.16
CA LEU A 71 15.52 11.40 -8.05
C LEU A 71 14.83 10.61 -9.17
N ALA A 72 13.98 9.67 -8.80
CA ALA A 72 13.17 8.90 -9.74
C ALA A 72 11.68 9.20 -9.55
N THR A 73 10.96 9.27 -10.63
CA THR A 73 9.53 9.59 -10.72
C THR A 73 8.79 8.50 -11.49
N ALA A 74 7.49 8.60 -11.65
CA ALA A 74 6.68 7.63 -12.38
C ALA A 74 7.21 7.36 -13.81
N LYS A 75 7.72 8.38 -14.50
CA LYS A 75 8.28 8.25 -15.86
C LYS A 75 9.57 7.41 -15.94
N ASP A 76 10.25 7.23 -14.82
CA ASP A 76 11.52 6.50 -14.76
C ASP A 76 11.29 4.99 -14.50
N ILE A 77 10.03 4.58 -14.30
CA ILE A 77 9.65 3.17 -14.11
C ILE A 77 9.70 2.46 -15.47
N PRO A 78 10.55 1.43 -15.63
CA PRO A 78 10.73 0.78 -16.94
C PRO A 78 9.56 -0.13 -17.35
N GLY A 79 8.63 -0.40 -16.44
CA GLY A 79 7.44 -1.22 -16.63
C GLY A 79 6.14 -0.43 -16.51
N ILE A 80 5.09 -1.13 -16.10
CA ILE A 80 3.80 -0.51 -15.83
C ILE A 80 3.84 0.08 -14.41
N ASN A 81 3.49 1.36 -14.26
CA ASN A 81 3.44 2.07 -12.98
C ASN A 81 2.20 1.65 -12.15
N VAL A 82 2.12 0.39 -11.77
CA VAL A 82 0.96 -0.20 -11.07
C VAL A 82 1.39 -1.23 -10.04
N VAL A 83 0.73 -1.23 -8.89
CA VAL A 83 0.84 -2.32 -7.91
C VAL A 83 -0.12 -3.44 -8.32
N HIS A 84 0.42 -4.55 -8.80
CA HIS A 84 -0.37 -5.72 -9.19
C HIS A 84 -0.76 -6.59 -7.99
N MET A 85 -1.61 -6.09 -7.09
CA MET A 85 -2.10 -6.92 -5.97
C MET A 85 -3.54 -7.38 -6.15
N HIS A 86 -4.45 -6.46 -6.44
CA HIS A 86 -5.90 -6.76 -6.54
C HIS A 86 -6.53 -6.12 -7.78
N ASP A 87 -6.05 -4.97 -8.19
CA ASP A 87 -6.48 -4.26 -9.38
C ASP A 87 -5.29 -3.58 -10.07
N ARG A 88 -5.55 -2.88 -11.17
CA ARG A 88 -4.54 -2.15 -11.94
C ARG A 88 -4.66 -0.63 -11.76
N THR A 89 -5.38 -0.17 -10.76
CA THR A 89 -5.70 1.24 -10.56
C THR A 89 -4.78 1.94 -9.55
N MET A 90 -3.96 1.18 -8.80
CA MET A 90 -3.04 1.74 -7.81
C MET A 90 -1.66 2.01 -8.43
N PRO A 91 -1.30 3.26 -8.74
CA PRO A 91 0.05 3.57 -9.21
C PRO A 91 1.10 3.37 -8.10
N LEU A 92 2.31 2.96 -8.49
CA LEU A 92 3.47 2.94 -7.58
C LEU A 92 3.87 4.36 -7.18
N LEU A 93 3.88 5.28 -8.15
CA LEU A 93 4.15 6.71 -7.97
C LEU A 93 3.09 7.51 -8.72
N ALA A 94 2.56 8.56 -8.09
CA ALA A 94 1.63 9.47 -8.75
C ALA A 94 2.31 10.16 -9.94
N GLU A 95 1.60 10.25 -11.06
CA GLU A 95 2.10 10.83 -12.31
C GLU A 95 1.80 12.32 -12.39
N ILE A 96 2.66 13.07 -13.07
CA ILE A 96 2.36 14.47 -13.40
C ILE A 96 1.16 14.51 -14.34
N GLY A 97 0.18 15.35 -14.00
CA GLY A 97 -1.13 15.41 -14.65
C GLY A 97 -2.17 14.45 -14.06
N GLY A 98 -1.73 13.50 -13.23
CA GLY A 98 -2.61 12.55 -12.53
C GLY A 98 -3.18 13.11 -11.22
N GLU A 99 -4.23 12.43 -10.73
CA GLU A 99 -4.87 12.75 -9.45
C GLU A 99 -4.10 12.13 -8.29
N ILE A 100 -3.80 12.93 -7.28
CA ILE A 100 -3.41 12.51 -5.94
C ILE A 100 -4.70 12.13 -5.19
N ARG A 101 -4.76 10.93 -4.64
CA ARG A 101 -5.97 10.32 -4.07
C ARG A 101 -6.01 10.33 -2.56
N TYR A 102 -4.83 10.42 -1.91
CA TYR A 102 -4.73 10.45 -0.46
C TYR A 102 -3.47 11.18 0.00
N ARG A 103 -3.54 11.72 1.23
CA ARG A 103 -2.38 12.34 1.86
C ARG A 103 -1.29 11.31 2.13
N GLY A 104 -0.07 11.57 1.69
CA GLY A 104 1.05 10.65 1.84
C GLY A 104 1.24 9.72 0.64
N GLU A 105 0.46 9.87 -0.44
CA GLU A 105 0.66 9.12 -1.68
C GLU A 105 2.08 9.32 -2.22
N PRO A 106 2.80 8.24 -2.57
CA PRO A 106 4.14 8.35 -3.13
C PRO A 106 4.13 9.05 -4.48
N VAL A 107 5.02 10.01 -4.66
CA VAL A 107 5.14 10.81 -5.90
C VAL A 107 6.49 10.60 -6.57
N ALA A 108 7.56 10.49 -5.76
CA ALA A 108 8.91 10.26 -6.24
C ALA A 108 9.73 9.48 -5.21
N VAL A 109 10.84 8.92 -5.66
CA VAL A 109 11.83 8.26 -4.82
C VAL A 109 13.16 8.99 -4.94
N VAL A 110 13.79 9.26 -3.82
CA VAL A 110 15.17 9.74 -3.76
C VAL A 110 16.06 8.60 -3.29
N ALA A 111 17.19 8.38 -3.95
CA ALA A 111 18.19 7.40 -3.55
C ALA A 111 19.54 8.09 -3.31
N ALA A 112 20.18 7.81 -2.17
CA ALA A 112 21.45 8.39 -1.76
C ALA A 112 22.33 7.38 -1.01
N LYS A 113 23.58 7.74 -0.74
CA LYS A 113 24.56 6.87 -0.06
C LYS A 113 24.24 6.58 1.41
N THR A 114 23.49 7.47 2.08
CA THR A 114 23.06 7.29 3.47
C THR A 114 21.57 7.56 3.64
N PRO A 115 20.92 6.97 4.67
CA PRO A 115 19.51 7.21 4.97
C PRO A 115 19.22 8.68 5.26
N GLU A 116 20.11 9.35 5.98
CA GLU A 116 19.98 10.76 6.37
C GLU A 116 20.00 11.67 5.13
N LEU A 117 20.94 11.42 4.21
CA LEU A 117 21.05 12.19 2.97
C LEU A 117 19.83 11.96 2.08
N ALA A 118 19.33 10.72 1.97
CA ALA A 118 18.11 10.42 1.20
C ALA A 118 16.90 11.14 1.79
N ALA A 119 16.75 11.12 3.13
CA ALA A 119 15.65 11.78 3.82
C ALA A 119 15.71 13.31 3.70
N GLU A 120 16.91 13.89 3.79
CA GLU A 120 17.10 15.34 3.59
C GLU A 120 16.80 15.75 2.15
N ALA A 121 17.31 15.02 1.16
CA ALA A 121 17.06 15.30 -0.24
C ALA A 121 15.56 15.17 -0.60
N ALA A 122 14.84 14.20 0.00
CA ALA A 122 13.41 14.08 -0.21
C ALA A 122 12.62 15.31 0.27
N LYS A 123 13.07 15.98 1.36
CA LYS A 123 12.47 17.23 1.85
C LYS A 123 12.77 18.43 0.93
N ARG A 124 13.80 18.32 0.08
CA ARG A 124 14.18 19.34 -0.90
C ARG A 124 13.43 19.23 -2.22
N VAL A 125 12.46 18.34 -2.30
CA VAL A 125 11.58 18.23 -3.46
C VAL A 125 10.24 18.86 -3.13
N ARG A 126 9.91 19.96 -3.80
CA ARG A 126 8.60 20.59 -3.70
C ARG A 126 7.65 19.99 -4.74
N LEU A 127 6.42 19.74 -4.33
CA LEU A 127 5.34 19.32 -5.20
C LEU A 127 4.43 20.51 -5.51
N ASP A 128 4.18 20.76 -6.78
CA ASP A 128 3.16 21.71 -7.23
C ASP A 128 1.87 20.93 -7.47
N VAL A 129 0.84 21.22 -6.67
CA VAL A 129 -0.42 20.48 -6.67
C VAL A 129 -1.59 21.44 -6.70
N GLU A 130 -2.45 21.29 -7.68
CA GLU A 130 -3.78 21.91 -7.70
C GLU A 130 -4.67 21.16 -6.73
N VAL A 131 -4.95 21.74 -5.57
CA VAL A 131 -5.73 21.10 -4.52
C VAL A 131 -7.19 20.99 -4.92
N LEU A 132 -7.75 19.79 -4.76
CA LEU A 132 -9.17 19.49 -4.98
C LEU A 132 -9.88 19.20 -3.64
N PRO A 133 -11.20 19.43 -3.57
CA PRO A 133 -11.98 19.05 -2.39
C PRO A 133 -11.91 17.54 -2.13
N PRO A 134 -11.39 17.09 -0.97
CA PRO A 134 -11.36 15.68 -0.63
C PRO A 134 -12.70 15.21 -0.09
N LEU A 135 -12.97 13.89 -0.18
CA LEU A 135 -14.03 13.23 0.56
C LEU A 135 -13.41 12.59 1.80
N LEU A 136 -13.69 13.12 2.98
CA LEU A 136 -13.04 12.72 4.22
C LEU A 136 -13.92 11.90 5.17
N SER A 137 -15.21 11.81 4.89
CA SER A 137 -16.13 11.01 5.69
C SER A 137 -16.88 9.98 4.85
N LEU A 138 -17.25 8.86 5.49
CA LEU A 138 -18.06 7.82 4.86
C LEU A 138 -19.43 8.39 4.41
N GLN A 139 -20.03 9.24 5.22
CA GLN A 139 -21.35 9.84 4.93
C GLN A 139 -21.30 10.69 3.67
N GLU A 140 -20.28 11.55 3.52
CA GLU A 140 -20.08 12.34 2.30
C GLU A 140 -19.81 11.44 1.08
N ALA A 141 -18.96 10.42 1.24
CA ALA A 141 -18.66 9.48 0.17
C ALA A 141 -19.91 8.73 -0.29
N VAL A 142 -20.74 8.23 0.64
CA VAL A 142 -22.01 7.56 0.34
C VAL A 142 -22.99 8.51 -0.35
N ALA A 143 -23.09 9.76 0.09
CA ALA A 143 -23.97 10.75 -0.55
C ALA A 143 -23.54 11.03 -1.99
N VAL A 144 -22.25 11.21 -2.25
CA VAL A 144 -21.72 11.42 -3.60
C VAL A 144 -21.89 10.17 -4.46
N PHE A 145 -21.63 8.97 -3.92
CA PHE A 145 -21.85 7.70 -4.63
C PHE A 145 -23.31 7.52 -5.06
N LYS A 146 -24.27 7.81 -4.18
CA LYS A 146 -25.70 7.73 -4.51
C LYS A 146 -26.12 8.74 -5.59
N ALA A 147 -25.50 9.91 -5.61
CA ALA A 147 -25.82 10.97 -6.57
C ALA A 147 -25.13 10.79 -7.94
N ALA A 148 -23.93 10.21 -7.96
CA ALA A 148 -23.09 10.08 -9.15
C ALA A 148 -22.16 8.85 -9.02
N PRO A 149 -22.69 7.61 -9.12
CA PRO A 149 -21.92 6.39 -8.93
C PRO A 149 -20.76 6.24 -9.92
N GLU A 150 -20.89 6.81 -11.11
CA GLU A 150 -19.85 6.81 -12.15
C GLU A 150 -18.57 7.59 -11.76
N ARG A 151 -18.64 8.40 -10.70
CA ARG A 151 -17.48 9.14 -10.16
C ARG A 151 -16.61 8.32 -9.22
N PHE A 152 -17.06 7.13 -8.86
CA PHE A 152 -16.35 6.24 -7.97
C PHE A 152 -15.72 5.09 -8.76
N ASP A 153 -14.42 4.93 -8.55
CA ASP A 153 -13.68 3.74 -8.96
C ASP A 153 -13.60 2.82 -7.73
N SER A 154 -14.41 1.77 -7.73
CA SER A 154 -14.39 0.80 -6.64
C SER A 154 -13.12 -0.03 -6.71
N MET A 155 -12.33 -0.01 -5.65
CA MET A 155 -11.12 -0.82 -5.57
C MET A 155 -11.43 -2.32 -5.70
N LYS A 156 -12.58 -2.73 -5.20
CA LYS A 156 -13.06 -4.11 -5.33
C LYS A 156 -14.57 -4.14 -5.17
N ASP A 157 -15.24 -4.74 -6.14
CA ASP A 157 -16.64 -5.08 -6.08
C ASP A 157 -16.78 -6.60 -6.18
N GLN A 158 -17.38 -7.22 -5.18
CA GLN A 158 -17.49 -8.68 -5.12
C GLN A 158 -18.83 -9.08 -4.50
N ASP A 159 -19.70 -9.61 -5.33
CA ASP A 159 -20.94 -10.23 -4.91
C ASP A 159 -20.74 -11.73 -4.64
N ILE A 160 -21.07 -12.16 -3.43
CA ILE A 160 -21.13 -13.57 -3.07
C ILE A 160 -22.59 -13.91 -2.79
N VAL A 161 -23.22 -14.58 -3.74
CA VAL A 161 -24.64 -14.96 -3.64
C VAL A 161 -24.74 -16.48 -3.48
N LYS A 162 -25.37 -16.92 -2.40
CA LYS A 162 -25.69 -18.33 -2.16
C LYS A 162 -27.12 -18.47 -1.62
N GLY A 163 -27.96 -19.20 -2.32
CA GLY A 163 -29.37 -19.35 -1.97
C GLY A 163 -30.26 -18.20 -2.49
N ASN A 164 -31.42 -18.07 -1.88
CA ASN A 164 -32.41 -17.02 -2.18
C ASN A 164 -32.66 -16.18 -0.93
N LEU A 165 -32.09 -14.96 -0.89
CA LEU A 165 -32.18 -14.07 0.27
C LEU A 165 -33.64 -13.63 0.54
N ALA A 166 -34.38 -13.27 -0.51
CA ALA A 166 -35.76 -12.82 -0.37
C ALA A 166 -36.65 -13.92 0.21
N GLN A 167 -36.50 -15.15 -0.26
CA GLN A 167 -37.22 -16.30 0.27
C GLN A 167 -36.83 -16.58 1.72
N GLY A 168 -35.54 -16.52 2.07
CA GLY A 168 -35.08 -16.71 3.45
C GLY A 168 -35.69 -15.73 4.44
N PHE A 169 -35.79 -14.44 4.07
CA PHE A 169 -36.49 -13.44 4.90
C PHE A 169 -38.00 -13.68 4.98
N ALA A 170 -38.64 -14.12 3.89
CA ALA A 170 -40.09 -14.38 3.88
C ALA A 170 -40.46 -15.62 4.72
N GLU A 171 -39.59 -16.59 4.87
CA GLU A 171 -39.77 -17.83 5.62
C GLU A 171 -39.26 -17.73 7.07
N ALA A 172 -38.60 -16.63 7.46
CA ALA A 172 -38.08 -16.47 8.82
C ALA A 172 -39.17 -16.24 9.84
N ASP A 173 -39.11 -16.95 10.97
CA ASP A 173 -40.03 -16.75 12.10
C ASP A 173 -39.85 -15.38 12.75
N ASP A 174 -38.59 -14.93 12.85
CA ASP A 174 -38.23 -13.63 13.43
C ASP A 174 -37.13 -12.98 12.58
N VAL A 175 -37.17 -11.66 12.44
CA VAL A 175 -36.15 -10.84 11.79
C VAL A 175 -35.65 -9.79 12.78
N LEU A 176 -34.33 -9.80 13.06
CA LEU A 176 -33.68 -8.79 13.89
C LEU A 176 -32.80 -7.91 13.01
N GLU A 177 -33.05 -6.60 13.05
CA GLU A 177 -32.22 -5.60 12.40
C GLU A 177 -31.53 -4.72 13.45
N ALA A 178 -30.23 -4.53 13.30
CA ALA A 178 -29.44 -3.71 14.20
C ALA A 178 -28.32 -2.97 13.47
N GLU A 179 -27.98 -1.80 13.94
CA GLU A 179 -26.86 -1.01 13.45
C GLU A 179 -25.69 -1.13 14.43
N TYR A 180 -24.49 -1.41 13.89
CA TYR A 180 -23.26 -1.54 14.65
C TYR A 180 -22.25 -0.53 14.15
N TRP A 181 -21.60 0.17 15.06
CA TRP A 181 -20.55 1.12 14.75
C TRP A 181 -19.21 0.62 15.28
N ALA A 182 -18.17 0.62 14.42
CA ALA A 182 -16.79 0.35 14.80
C ALA A 182 -15.93 1.53 14.38
N GLY A 183 -15.26 2.15 15.35
CA GLY A 183 -14.33 3.28 15.13
C GLY A 183 -12.89 2.84 14.98
#